data_05fd82bf6fa51785b9b2f4cb0b5eee02
#
_entry.id   05fd82bf6fa51785b9b2f4cb0b5eee02
#
_cell.length_a   1.000
_cell.length_b   1.000
_cell.length_c   1.000
_cell.angle_alpha   90.00
_cell.angle_beta   90.00
_cell.angle_gamma   90.00
#
_symmetry.space_group_name_H-M   'P 1'
#
loop_
_entity.id
_entity.type
_entity.pdbx_description
1 polymer ?
#
loop_
_entity_poly.entity_id
_entity_poly.type
_entity_poly.pdbx_seq_one_letter_code
_entity_poly.pdbx_strand_id
1 'polypeptide(L)'
;SSAIRAEEFQVAGTGSFAGLTNDALHFLSQTLTGNGHLVAKLITQQPTGPHARAGLMLREDEAADAPTVFVSLLASGGVQFEGRLASGADLVKTNIVLDPTPRWLRLLREEDQFRGYVSSDGSNWLAVGEVTASLTKTLRAGFGVISDTDFDLNLARFTNFSLLAVTIT
;
A
#
# COMPACT_ATOMS: atom_id res chain seq x y z
N SER A 1 30.15 -8.01 15.07
CA SER A 1 29.15 -7.07 14.57
C SER A 1 28.14 -7.84 13.74
N SER A 2 26.97 -8.04 14.28
CA SER A 2 25.86 -8.60 13.53
C SER A 2 25.37 -7.54 12.56
N ALA A 3 25.66 -7.72 11.28
CA ALA A 3 25.00 -6.94 10.25
C ALA A 3 23.52 -7.33 10.28
N ILE A 4 22.66 -6.42 10.68
CA ILE A 4 21.21 -6.59 10.54
C ILE A 4 20.93 -6.55 9.04
N ARG A 5 20.71 -7.71 8.44
CA ARG A 5 20.23 -7.77 7.08
C ARG A 5 18.79 -7.27 7.11
N ALA A 6 18.49 -6.26 6.30
CA ALA A 6 17.11 -5.87 6.07
C ALA A 6 16.36 -7.10 5.57
N GLU A 7 15.28 -7.48 6.27
CA GLU A 7 14.43 -8.57 5.82
C GLU A 7 13.83 -8.23 4.47
N GLU A 8 13.84 -9.19 3.58
CA GLU A 8 13.20 -9.07 2.29
C GLU A 8 11.90 -9.83 2.30
N PHE A 9 10.82 -9.17 1.86
CA PHE A 9 9.50 -9.75 1.77
C PHE A 9 9.15 -9.95 0.30
N GLN A 10 8.78 -11.19 -0.06
CA GLN A 10 8.27 -11.51 -1.37
C GLN A 10 6.76 -11.72 -1.27
N VAL A 11 6.02 -10.95 -2.03
CA VAL A 11 4.56 -11.01 -2.05
C VAL A 11 4.10 -11.16 -3.49
N ALA A 12 3.27 -12.17 -3.74
CA ALA A 12 2.71 -12.44 -5.06
C ALA A 12 1.22 -12.15 -5.05
N GLY A 13 0.75 -11.39 -6.02
CA GLY A 13 -0.66 -11.07 -6.19
C GLY A 13 -1.17 -11.39 -7.58
N THR A 14 -2.42 -11.82 -7.67
CA THR A 14 -3.17 -11.97 -8.92
C THR A 14 -4.37 -11.04 -8.90
N GLY A 15 -5.06 -10.89 -10.03
CA GLY A 15 -6.33 -10.20 -10.12
C GLY A 15 -6.23 -8.70 -10.30
N SER A 16 -7.39 -8.08 -10.43
CA SER A 16 -7.52 -6.64 -10.62
C SER A 16 -8.27 -6.01 -9.44
N PHE A 17 -7.89 -4.80 -9.10
CA PHE A 17 -8.53 -3.98 -8.07
C PHE A 17 -9.57 -3.02 -8.69
N ALA A 18 -10.08 -3.35 -9.86
CA ALA A 18 -11.02 -2.50 -10.59
C ALA A 18 -12.42 -2.55 -9.97
N GLY A 19 -12.57 -1.90 -8.84
CA GLY A 19 -13.87 -1.61 -8.23
C GLY A 19 -14.61 -2.81 -7.65
N LEU A 20 -14.03 -3.99 -7.54
CA LEU A 20 -14.81 -5.18 -7.27
C LEU A 20 -14.04 -6.26 -6.51
N THR A 21 -14.65 -6.74 -5.67
CA THR A 21 -15.09 -7.98 -5.03
C THR A 21 -14.18 -9.22 -5.10
N ASN A 22 -13.00 -9.20 -5.76
CA ASN A 22 -12.06 -10.31 -5.75
C ASN A 22 -10.65 -9.81 -5.55
N ASP A 23 -10.35 -9.49 -4.30
CA ASP A 23 -9.01 -9.18 -3.89
C ASP A 23 -8.21 -10.47 -3.80
N ALA A 24 -7.55 -10.86 -4.88
CA ALA A 24 -6.49 -11.84 -4.83
C ALA A 24 -5.24 -11.20 -4.23
N LEU A 25 -5.40 -10.66 -3.02
CA LEU A 25 -4.33 -10.03 -2.27
C LEU A 25 -3.67 -11.09 -1.41
N HIS A 26 -2.44 -11.43 -1.71
CA HIS A 26 -1.59 -12.05 -0.72
C HIS A 26 -1.16 -10.93 0.23
N PHE A 27 -1.90 -10.80 1.30
CA PHE A 27 -1.72 -9.77 2.29
C PHE A 27 -0.95 -10.32 3.48
N LEU A 28 0.33 -10.04 3.54
CA LEU A 28 1.10 -10.27 4.75
C LEU A 28 0.76 -9.14 5.71
N SER A 29 -0.22 -9.36 6.58
CA SER A 29 -0.76 -8.30 7.42
C SER A 29 -0.39 -8.46 8.88
N GLN A 30 -0.12 -7.33 9.51
CA GLN A 30 -0.10 -7.13 10.95
C GLN A 30 -1.25 -6.20 11.31
N THR A 31 -1.54 -6.05 12.59
CA THR A 31 -2.57 -5.11 13.03
C THR A 31 -1.96 -3.78 13.45
N LEU A 32 -2.61 -2.69 13.05
CA LEU A 32 -2.32 -1.34 13.55
C LEU A 32 -3.54 -0.86 14.34
N THR A 33 -3.36 -0.58 15.62
CA THR A 33 -4.42 -0.01 16.46
C THR A 33 -4.13 1.45 16.71
N GLY A 34 -5.08 2.32 16.33
CA GLY A 34 -4.94 3.77 16.46
C GLY A 34 -4.03 4.38 15.40
N ASN A 35 -3.32 5.43 15.78
CA ASN A 35 -2.45 6.18 14.89
C ASN A 35 -1.14 5.44 14.64
N GLY A 36 -0.57 5.61 13.46
CA GLY A 36 0.69 5.00 13.12
C GLY A 36 1.04 5.12 11.67
N HIS A 37 2.16 4.52 11.28
CA HIS A 37 2.58 4.52 9.89
C HIS A 37 3.31 3.24 9.51
N LEU A 38 3.24 2.94 8.21
CA LEU A 38 4.00 1.89 7.55
C LEU A 38 5.01 2.55 6.61
N VAL A 39 6.19 1.97 6.55
CA VAL A 39 7.24 2.36 5.59
C VAL A 39 7.81 1.10 4.96
N ALA A 40 8.07 1.13 3.67
CA ALA A 40 8.81 0.07 2.97
C ALA A 40 9.43 0.60 1.70
N LYS A 41 10.43 -0.13 1.22
CA LYS A 41 11.04 0.09 -0.09
C LYS A 41 10.63 -1.03 -1.02
N LEU A 42 10.08 -0.68 -2.18
CA LEU A 42 9.79 -1.65 -3.24
C LEU A 42 11.04 -1.82 -4.09
N ILE A 43 11.59 -3.03 -4.11
CA ILE A 43 12.79 -3.35 -4.89
C ILE A 43 12.42 -3.65 -6.33
N THR A 44 11.52 -4.62 -6.53
CA THR A 44 11.08 -5.05 -7.86
C THR A 44 9.62 -5.47 -7.85
N GLN A 45 9.00 -5.41 -8.99
CA GLN A 45 7.72 -6.02 -9.29
C GLN A 45 7.65 -6.38 -10.77
N GLN A 46 6.66 -7.19 -11.15
CA GLN A 46 6.51 -7.65 -12.52
C GLN A 46 5.45 -6.85 -13.27
N PRO A 47 5.72 -6.44 -14.52
CA PRO A 47 4.76 -5.67 -15.32
C PRO A 47 3.72 -6.59 -15.97
N THR A 48 2.87 -7.19 -15.17
CA THR A 48 1.89 -8.18 -15.62
C THR A 48 0.68 -7.59 -16.32
N GLY A 49 0.42 -6.30 -16.15
CA GLY A 49 -0.66 -5.58 -16.80
C GLY A 49 -0.47 -4.08 -16.66
N PRO A 50 -1.28 -3.26 -17.38
CA PRO A 50 -1.11 -1.79 -17.38
C PRO A 50 -1.35 -1.16 -16.00
N HIS A 51 -2.12 -1.79 -15.14
CA HIS A 51 -2.40 -1.30 -13.79
C HIS A 51 -1.75 -2.17 -12.70
N ALA A 52 -0.80 -3.05 -13.09
CA ALA A 52 -0.03 -3.83 -12.13
C ALA A 52 0.70 -2.90 -11.18
N ARG A 53 0.57 -3.15 -9.88
CA ARG A 53 1.13 -2.27 -8.85
C ARG A 53 1.36 -3.00 -7.55
N ALA A 54 2.24 -2.43 -6.73
CA ALA A 54 2.57 -2.96 -5.43
C ALA A 54 2.84 -1.82 -4.45
N GLY A 55 2.46 -1.99 -3.20
CA GLY A 55 2.66 -0.96 -2.20
C GLY A 55 2.16 -1.33 -0.81
N LEU A 56 1.80 -0.29 -0.06
CA LEU A 56 1.37 -0.40 1.33
C LEU A 56 -0.14 -0.17 1.45
N MET A 57 -0.79 -0.97 2.29
CA MET A 57 -2.24 -0.99 2.43
C MET A 57 -2.67 -1.03 3.88
N LEU A 58 -3.73 -0.28 4.19
CA LEU A 58 -4.50 -0.38 5.43
C LEU A 58 -5.91 -0.81 5.09
N ARG A 59 -6.45 -1.82 5.77
CA ARG A 59 -7.79 -2.36 5.54
C ARG A 59 -8.50 -2.65 6.86
N GLU A 60 -9.83 -2.49 6.87
CA GLU A 60 -10.62 -2.87 8.04
C GLU A 60 -10.66 -4.38 8.24
N ASP A 61 -10.86 -5.14 7.16
CA ASP A 61 -10.94 -6.61 7.21
C ASP A 61 -10.62 -7.23 5.84
N GLU A 62 -10.87 -8.52 5.69
CA GLU A 62 -10.61 -9.28 4.47
C GLU A 62 -11.78 -9.27 3.48
N ALA A 63 -12.90 -8.65 3.80
CA ALA A 63 -14.03 -8.58 2.88
C ALA A 63 -13.62 -7.84 1.60
N ALA A 64 -14.13 -8.31 0.47
CA ALA A 64 -13.77 -7.78 -0.85
C ALA A 64 -14.08 -6.29 -1.00
N ASP A 65 -15.13 -5.82 -0.36
CA ASP A 65 -15.58 -4.43 -0.39
C ASP A 65 -15.17 -3.61 0.85
N ALA A 66 -14.22 -4.12 1.64
CA ALA A 66 -13.80 -3.48 2.88
C ALA A 66 -13.20 -2.10 2.64
N PRO A 67 -13.44 -1.16 3.57
CA PRO A 67 -12.73 0.11 3.57
C PRO A 67 -11.21 -0.12 3.55
N THR A 68 -10.53 0.60 2.66
CA THR A 68 -9.12 0.36 2.34
C THR A 68 -8.45 1.67 1.95
N VAL A 69 -7.20 1.84 2.37
CA VAL A 69 -6.33 2.92 1.87
C VAL A 69 -5.05 2.27 1.34
N PHE A 70 -4.66 2.64 0.13
CA PHE A 70 -3.56 1.98 -0.59
C PHE A 70 -2.69 3.01 -1.31
N VAL A 71 -1.40 3.02 -0.97
CA VAL A 71 -0.37 3.77 -1.72
C VAL A 71 0.50 2.77 -2.46
N SER A 72 0.64 2.93 -3.77
CA SER A 72 1.32 1.94 -4.60
C SER A 72 2.16 2.58 -5.70
N LEU A 73 3.13 1.80 -6.17
CA LEU A 73 3.94 2.11 -7.35
C LEU A 73 3.47 1.23 -8.50
N LEU A 74 3.15 1.85 -9.63
CA LEU A 74 2.79 1.14 -10.85
C LEU A 74 4.03 0.51 -11.48
N ALA A 75 3.90 -0.72 -11.96
CA ALA A 75 4.99 -1.39 -12.66
C ALA A 75 5.37 -0.66 -13.95
N SER A 76 4.43 0.03 -14.57
CA SER A 76 4.64 0.88 -15.74
C SER A 76 5.28 2.24 -15.42
N GLY A 77 5.44 2.56 -14.15
CA GLY A 77 5.93 3.86 -13.66
C GLY A 77 4.81 4.74 -13.16
N GLY A 78 5.09 5.49 -12.11
CA GLY A 78 4.12 6.38 -11.48
C GLY A 78 3.65 5.88 -10.12
N VAL A 79 2.88 6.73 -9.46
CA VAL A 79 2.38 6.50 -8.10
C VAL A 79 0.86 6.60 -8.11
N GLN A 80 0.21 5.70 -7.40
CA GLN A 80 -1.24 5.73 -7.24
C GLN A 80 -1.59 5.71 -5.75
N PHE A 81 -2.50 6.58 -5.35
CA PHE A 81 -3.09 6.60 -4.03
C PHE A 81 -4.59 6.36 -4.16
N GLU A 82 -5.09 5.37 -3.45
CA GLU A 82 -6.48 4.92 -3.55
C GLU A 82 -7.12 4.81 -2.18
N GLY A 83 -8.43 5.06 -2.11
CA GLY A 83 -9.19 4.85 -0.89
C GLY A 83 -10.62 4.39 -1.18
N ARG A 84 -11.06 3.35 -0.48
CA ARG A 84 -12.48 3.01 -0.31
C ARG A 84 -12.84 3.43 1.10
N LEU A 85 -13.66 4.47 1.22
CA LEU A 85 -13.86 5.18 2.49
C LEU A 85 -14.97 4.58 3.33
N ALA A 86 -15.79 3.70 2.75
CA ALA A 86 -16.85 2.97 3.40
C ALA A 86 -17.06 1.64 2.70
N SER A 87 -17.65 0.66 3.38
CA SER A 87 -17.95 -0.64 2.78
C SER A 87 -18.79 -0.49 1.51
N GLY A 88 -18.35 -1.10 0.42
CA GLY A 88 -19.05 -1.07 -0.87
C GLY A 88 -19.00 0.27 -1.60
N ALA A 89 -18.30 1.27 -1.07
CA ALA A 89 -18.17 2.57 -1.73
C ALA A 89 -17.20 2.50 -2.91
N ASP A 90 -17.34 3.46 -3.82
CA ASP A 90 -16.42 3.59 -4.95
C ASP A 90 -15.02 4.00 -4.47
N LEU A 91 -14.01 3.59 -5.24
CA LEU A 91 -12.63 3.98 -4.98
C LEU A 91 -12.39 5.44 -5.37
N VAL A 92 -11.76 6.18 -4.46
CA VAL A 92 -11.21 7.50 -4.75
C VAL A 92 -9.74 7.31 -5.13
N LYS A 93 -9.31 7.85 -6.27
CA LYS A 93 -7.96 7.62 -6.81
C LYS A 93 -7.26 8.93 -7.14
N THR A 94 -5.97 8.97 -6.84
CA THR A 94 -5.05 10.02 -7.29
C THR A 94 -3.84 9.37 -7.95
N ASN A 95 -3.53 9.78 -9.18
CA ASN A 95 -2.38 9.27 -9.92
C ASN A 95 -1.37 10.39 -10.12
N ILE A 96 -0.09 10.11 -9.86
CA ILE A 96 0.99 11.06 -10.05
C ILE A 96 2.08 10.40 -10.90
N VAL A 97 2.49 11.08 -11.96
CA VAL A 97 3.61 10.63 -12.78
C VAL A 97 4.89 11.24 -12.21
N LEU A 98 5.82 10.37 -11.81
CA LEU A 98 7.14 10.76 -11.32
C LEU A 98 8.18 9.95 -12.08
N ASP A 99 9.17 10.62 -12.65
CA ASP A 99 10.25 9.99 -13.41
C ASP A 99 11.61 10.55 -12.94
N PRO A 100 12.47 9.68 -12.37
CA PRO A 100 12.25 8.27 -12.08
C PRO A 100 11.22 8.03 -10.98
N THR A 101 10.55 6.89 -11.03
CA THR A 101 9.57 6.52 -10.00
C THR A 101 10.29 6.27 -8.68
N PRO A 102 9.90 6.96 -7.59
CA PRO A 102 10.46 6.70 -6.27
C PRO A 102 10.22 5.26 -5.82
N ARG A 103 11.08 4.75 -4.95
CA ARG A 103 10.98 3.36 -4.49
C ARG A 103 10.52 3.22 -3.05
N TRP A 104 10.56 4.29 -2.27
CA TRP A 104 10.11 4.26 -0.88
C TRP A 104 8.67 4.71 -0.77
N LEU A 105 7.91 4.01 0.05
CA LEU A 105 6.50 4.25 0.30
C LEU A 105 6.27 4.45 1.79
N ARG A 106 5.35 5.33 2.13
CA ARG A 106 4.89 5.54 3.50
C ARG A 106 3.38 5.75 3.50
N LEU A 107 2.70 5.07 4.41
CA LEU A 107 1.26 5.22 4.62
C LEU A 107 1.02 5.57 6.09
N LEU A 108 0.40 6.71 6.32
CA LEU A 108 0.19 7.29 7.65
C LEU A 108 -1.29 7.33 7.98
N ARG A 109 -1.62 6.90 9.21
CA ARG A 109 -2.92 7.17 9.82
C ARG A 109 -2.76 8.13 10.99
N GLU A 110 -3.51 9.21 10.96
CA GLU A 110 -3.61 10.18 12.05
C GLU A 110 -5.09 10.48 12.28
N GLU A 111 -5.69 9.86 13.31
CA GLU A 111 -7.14 9.87 13.56
C GLU A 111 -7.91 9.35 12.35
N ASP A 112 -8.74 10.19 11.73
CA ASP A 112 -9.52 9.86 10.53
C ASP A 112 -8.82 10.28 9.23
N GLN A 113 -7.60 10.78 9.31
CA GLN A 113 -6.82 11.20 8.14
C GLN A 113 -5.82 10.13 7.76
N PHE A 114 -5.79 9.83 6.47
CA PHE A 114 -4.87 8.87 5.88
C PHE A 114 -4.06 9.57 4.78
N ARG A 115 -2.75 9.47 4.84
CA ARG A 115 -1.85 10.14 3.89
C ARG A 115 -0.85 9.16 3.32
N GLY A 116 -0.67 9.26 2.00
CA GLY A 116 0.35 8.50 1.28
C GLY A 116 1.54 9.37 0.92
N TYR A 117 2.73 8.81 1.03
CA TYR A 117 3.99 9.48 0.70
C TYR A 117 4.89 8.56 -0.10
N VAL A 118 5.75 9.17 -0.90
CA VAL A 118 6.84 8.47 -1.58
C VAL A 118 8.17 9.19 -1.33
N SER A 119 9.27 8.48 -1.51
CA SER A 119 10.60 9.05 -1.36
C SER A 119 11.60 8.34 -2.26
N SER A 120 12.59 9.09 -2.73
CA SER A 120 13.71 8.53 -3.50
C SER A 120 14.82 8.01 -2.60
N ASP A 121 14.92 8.51 -1.37
CA ASP A 121 16.02 8.21 -0.45
C ASP A 121 15.58 7.63 0.91
N GLY A 122 14.28 7.57 1.16
CA GLY A 122 13.74 7.09 2.45
C GLY A 122 13.76 8.14 3.57
N SER A 123 14.16 9.37 3.27
CA SER A 123 14.29 10.46 4.27
C SER A 123 13.48 11.70 3.90
N ASN A 124 13.46 12.04 2.63
CA ASN A 124 12.70 13.20 2.12
C ASN A 124 11.41 12.71 1.48
N TRP A 125 10.27 13.04 2.07
CA TRP A 125 8.97 12.49 1.71
C TRP A 125 8.13 13.49 0.95
N LEU A 126 7.56 13.02 -0.17
CA LEU A 126 6.60 13.77 -1.00
C LEU A 126 5.20 13.21 -0.75
N ALA A 127 4.27 14.06 -0.33
CA ALA A 127 2.87 13.66 -0.17
C ALA A 127 2.23 13.43 -1.55
N VAL A 128 1.57 12.29 -1.70
CA VAL A 128 0.95 11.90 -2.98
C VAL A 128 -0.57 11.74 -2.88
N GLY A 129 -1.12 11.77 -1.69
CA GLY A 129 -2.56 11.72 -1.52
C GLY A 129 -2.98 11.79 -0.06
N GLU A 130 -4.23 12.19 0.15
CA GLU A 130 -4.85 12.27 1.45
C GLU A 130 -6.34 11.95 1.32
N VAL A 131 -6.84 11.15 2.26
CA VAL A 131 -8.28 10.91 2.41
C VAL A 131 -8.67 10.99 3.87
N THR A 132 -9.92 11.38 4.11
CA THR A 132 -10.53 11.37 5.44
C THR A 132 -11.61 10.30 5.47
N ALA A 133 -11.50 9.35 6.38
CA ALA A 133 -12.45 8.26 6.50
C ALA A 133 -12.57 7.81 7.95
N SER A 134 -13.80 7.54 8.38
CA SER A 134 -14.08 7.03 9.71
C SER A 134 -13.96 5.51 9.69
N LEU A 135 -12.75 5.01 9.81
CA LEU A 135 -12.46 3.58 9.83
C LEU A 135 -12.33 3.06 11.26
N THR A 136 -12.43 1.75 11.42
CA THR A 136 -12.27 1.09 12.72
C THR A 136 -10.93 1.45 13.37
N LYS A 137 -10.89 1.38 14.69
CA LYS A 137 -9.69 1.72 15.46
C LYS A 137 -8.53 0.78 15.13
N THR A 138 -8.82 -0.50 14.94
CA THR A 138 -7.82 -1.50 14.56
C THR A 138 -7.97 -1.83 13.08
N LEU A 139 -6.88 -1.68 12.34
CA LEU A 139 -6.80 -1.97 10.92
C LEU A 139 -5.77 -3.07 10.67
N ARG A 140 -5.93 -3.78 9.59
CA ARG A 140 -4.89 -4.65 9.03
C ARG A 140 -3.95 -3.79 8.21
N ALA A 141 -2.65 -4.00 8.38
CA ALA A 141 -1.61 -3.18 7.79
C ALA A 141 -0.57 -4.07 7.12
N GLY A 142 -0.23 -3.82 5.89
CA GLY A 142 0.77 -4.63 5.19
C GLY A 142 0.97 -4.27 3.74
N PHE A 143 1.38 -5.27 2.95
CA PHE A 143 1.66 -5.11 1.54
C PHE A 143 0.45 -5.48 0.68
N GLY A 144 0.16 -4.67 -0.34
CA GLY A 144 -0.80 -4.98 -1.38
C GLY A 144 -0.08 -5.15 -2.71
N VAL A 145 -0.41 -6.21 -3.46
CA VAL A 145 0.15 -6.49 -4.78
C VAL A 145 -0.96 -6.87 -5.73
N ILE A 146 -1.00 -6.21 -6.88
CA ILE A 146 -2.04 -6.40 -7.90
C ILE A 146 -1.36 -6.65 -9.24
N SER A 147 -1.76 -7.72 -9.93
CA SER A 147 -1.20 -8.08 -11.24
C SER A 147 -1.95 -7.43 -12.40
N ASP A 148 -3.19 -7.01 -12.19
CA ASP A 148 -4.11 -6.51 -13.20
C ASP A 148 -4.54 -7.58 -14.23
N THR A 149 -4.28 -8.84 -13.94
CA THR A 149 -4.78 -9.99 -14.71
C THR A 149 -5.14 -11.13 -13.78
N ASP A 150 -6.05 -12.03 -14.21
CA ASP A 150 -6.42 -13.21 -13.46
C ASP A 150 -5.46 -14.39 -13.69
N PHE A 151 -4.53 -14.26 -14.63
CA PHE A 151 -3.67 -15.34 -15.10
C PHE A 151 -2.22 -15.23 -14.70
N ASP A 152 -1.73 -14.02 -14.48
CA ASP A 152 -0.32 -13.77 -14.17
C ASP A 152 -0.14 -13.35 -12.72
N LEU A 153 0.96 -13.77 -12.12
CA LEU A 153 1.36 -13.34 -10.78
C LEU A 153 2.30 -12.15 -10.88
N ASN A 154 1.94 -11.05 -10.23
CA ASN A 154 2.89 -9.98 -9.96
C ASN A 154 3.66 -10.36 -8.69
N LEU A 155 4.91 -10.73 -8.84
CA LEU A 155 5.79 -11.00 -7.71
C LEU A 155 6.52 -9.72 -7.35
N ALA A 156 6.18 -9.16 -6.19
CA ALA A 156 6.80 -7.95 -5.67
C ALA A 156 7.77 -8.28 -4.54
N ARG A 157 8.87 -7.54 -4.49
CA ARG A 157 9.90 -7.70 -3.46
C ARG A 157 10.07 -6.39 -2.72
N PHE A 158 9.90 -6.43 -1.41
CA PHE A 158 10.00 -5.28 -0.51
C PHE A 158 11.12 -5.48 0.49
N THR A 159 11.70 -4.39 0.94
CA THR A 159 12.67 -4.35 2.03
C THR A 159 12.41 -3.16 2.94
N ASN A 160 13.11 -3.11 4.07
CA ASN A 160 13.03 -2.00 5.02
C ASN A 160 11.61 -1.73 5.53
N PHE A 161 10.82 -2.79 5.72
CA PHE A 161 9.48 -2.65 6.27
C PHE A 161 9.52 -2.28 7.75
N SER A 162 8.75 -1.25 8.10
CA SER A 162 8.49 -0.93 9.50
C SER A 162 7.03 -0.54 9.69
N LEU A 163 6.49 -0.95 10.81
CA LEU A 163 5.15 -0.58 11.27
C LEU A 163 5.29 0.00 12.66
N LEU A 164 5.00 1.29 12.81
CA LEU A 164 5.13 2.00 14.07
C LEU A 164 3.78 2.58 14.49
N ALA A 165 3.29 2.14 15.65
CA ALA A 165 2.16 2.79 16.30
C ALA A 165 2.65 4.08 16.96
N VAL A 166 1.91 5.17 16.76
CA VAL A 166 2.24 6.48 17.33
C VAL A 166 1.19 6.82 18.37
N THR A 167 1.64 7.01 19.60
CA THR A 167 0.75 7.48 20.66
C THR A 167 0.75 9.01 20.64
N ILE A 168 -0.43 9.59 20.41
CA ILE A 168 -0.61 11.03 20.56
C ILE A 168 -0.99 11.30 22.01
N THR A 169 -0.12 11.98 22.69
CA THR A 169 -0.37 12.46 24.06
C THR A 169 -0.90 13.88 24.04
#